data_10ba736696093eb5e7e681e9643efca9
#
_entry.id   10ba736696093eb5e7e681e9643efca9
#
_cell.length_a   1.000
_cell.length_b   1.000
_cell.length_c   1.000
_cell.angle_alpha   90.00
_cell.angle_beta   90.00
_cell.angle_gamma   90.00
#
_symmetry.space_group_name_H-M   'P 1'
#
loop_
_entity.id
_entity.type
_entity.pdbx_description
1 polymer ?
#
loop_
_entity_poly.entity_id
_entity_poly.type
_entity_poly.pdbx_seq_one_letter_code
_entity_poly.pdbx_strand_id
1 'polypeptide(L)'
;MGSEMCIRDSNNINLVTPTHFVVQIAQAIKKARRNGLIIPIVYNTGSYENIETLKLLDGLIDIYLPDMKYMDSSLSLKYSNAKDYFDVASKALDEMFKQVGKPVFDKRGIMKRGMIVRHLILPGMTYDSKNVIKYLYETFKDDIYISIMNQYTPLKQIEKYPEINRKVTDKEYDEVVDYAIELGVVNGFIQEGETASESFIPEFDCEGV
;
A
#
# COMPACT_ATOMS: atom_id res chain seq x y z
N MET A 1 1.60 -22.94 -23.02
CA MET A 1 0.27 -23.29 -22.48
C MET A 1 0.05 -22.88 -21.00
N GLY A 2 1.09 -22.69 -20.19
CA GLY A 2 0.92 -22.30 -18.78
C GLY A 2 0.51 -20.83 -18.52
N SER A 3 0.91 -19.88 -19.36
CA SER A 3 0.66 -18.45 -19.15
C SER A 3 -0.78 -18.01 -19.48
N GLU A 4 -1.45 -18.64 -20.41
CA GLU A 4 -2.83 -18.27 -20.79
C GLU A 4 -3.88 -18.70 -19.75
N MET A 5 -3.64 -19.81 -19.03
CA MET A 5 -4.54 -20.27 -17.96
C MET A 5 -4.48 -19.36 -16.74
N CYS A 6 -3.30 -18.86 -16.36
CA CYS A 6 -3.17 -17.93 -15.23
C CYS A 6 -3.86 -16.59 -15.46
N ILE A 7 -3.91 -16.08 -16.70
CA ILE A 7 -4.54 -14.80 -17.02
C ILE A 7 -6.07 -14.90 -17.00
N ARG A 8 -6.65 -16.01 -17.39
CA ARG A 8 -8.13 -16.19 -17.46
C ARG A 8 -8.80 -16.21 -16.10
N ASP A 9 -8.11 -16.71 -15.06
CA ASP A 9 -8.65 -16.85 -13.71
C ASP A 9 -8.19 -15.74 -12.75
N SER A 10 -7.35 -14.81 -13.22
CA SER A 10 -6.85 -13.70 -12.40
C SER A 10 -7.93 -12.67 -12.15
N ASN A 11 -8.08 -12.24 -10.89
CA ASN A 11 -9.02 -11.20 -10.50
C ASN A 11 -8.51 -9.78 -10.82
N ASN A 12 -7.20 -9.59 -10.95
CA ASN A 12 -6.54 -8.31 -11.25
C ASN A 12 -5.13 -8.53 -11.82
N ILE A 13 -4.51 -7.43 -12.27
CA ILE A 13 -3.08 -7.34 -12.55
C ILE A 13 -2.48 -6.39 -11.52
N ASN A 14 -1.54 -6.87 -10.71
CA ASN A 14 -0.88 -6.07 -9.69
C ASN A 14 0.48 -5.57 -10.20
N LEU A 15 0.61 -4.25 -10.29
CA LEU A 15 1.85 -3.56 -10.66
C LEU A 15 2.57 -3.17 -9.36
N VAL A 16 3.65 -3.88 -9.04
CA VAL A 16 4.38 -3.66 -7.79
C VAL A 16 5.53 -2.70 -8.04
N THR A 17 5.56 -1.60 -7.27
CA THR A 17 6.59 -0.53 -7.32
C THR A 17 6.83 0.00 -8.75
N PRO A 18 5.77 0.38 -9.49
CA PRO A 18 5.88 0.69 -10.91
C PRO A 18 6.35 2.13 -11.21
N THR A 19 6.66 2.92 -10.19
CA THR A 19 6.96 4.36 -10.21
C THR A 19 7.93 4.78 -11.32
N HIS A 20 8.98 3.98 -11.56
CA HIS A 20 10.01 4.31 -12.56
C HIS A 20 9.58 4.07 -14.02
N PHE A 21 8.46 3.36 -14.24
CA PHE A 21 8.01 2.92 -15.54
C PHE A 21 6.61 3.42 -15.90
N VAL A 22 6.11 4.46 -15.25
CA VAL A 22 4.72 4.93 -15.38
C VAL A 22 4.34 5.22 -16.84
N VAL A 23 5.22 5.88 -17.62
CA VAL A 23 4.95 6.22 -19.02
C VAL A 23 4.77 4.96 -19.87
N GLN A 24 5.67 3.99 -19.72
CA GLN A 24 5.63 2.72 -20.46
C GLN A 24 4.40 1.89 -20.03
N ILE A 25 4.11 1.86 -18.74
CA ILE A 25 2.95 1.17 -18.16
C ILE A 25 1.66 1.77 -18.68
N ALA A 26 1.52 3.10 -18.69
CA ALA A 26 0.34 3.77 -19.24
C ALA A 26 0.10 3.42 -20.71
N GLN A 27 1.17 3.36 -21.53
CA GLN A 27 1.07 2.94 -22.94
C GLN A 27 0.67 1.46 -23.05
N ALA A 28 1.28 0.59 -22.25
CA ALA A 28 0.98 -0.84 -22.23
C ALA A 28 -0.48 -1.12 -21.84
N ILE A 29 -0.98 -0.47 -20.78
CA ILE A 29 -2.37 -0.61 -20.34
C ILE A 29 -3.33 -0.13 -21.42
N LYS A 30 -3.09 1.05 -22.03
CA LYS A 30 -3.91 1.57 -23.14
C LYS A 30 -3.98 0.58 -24.30
N LYS A 31 -2.86 -0.02 -24.66
CA LYS A 31 -2.79 -1.06 -25.72
C LYS A 31 -3.55 -2.32 -25.31
N ALA A 32 -3.36 -2.81 -24.09
CA ALA A 32 -4.02 -4.01 -23.58
C ALA A 32 -5.53 -3.81 -23.51
N ARG A 33 -6.01 -2.66 -23.04
CA ARG A 33 -7.45 -2.32 -22.99
C ARG A 33 -8.09 -2.31 -24.38
N ARG A 34 -7.40 -1.77 -25.40
CA ARG A 34 -7.85 -1.82 -26.80
C ARG A 34 -7.95 -3.25 -27.33
N ASN A 35 -7.15 -4.18 -26.79
CA ASN A 35 -7.13 -5.59 -27.17
C ASN A 35 -8.03 -6.47 -26.25
N GLY A 36 -8.93 -5.85 -25.46
CA GLY A 36 -9.93 -6.58 -24.68
C GLY A 36 -9.57 -6.88 -23.23
N LEU A 37 -8.53 -6.25 -22.67
CA LEU A 37 -8.24 -6.37 -21.22
C LEU A 37 -9.35 -5.70 -20.40
N ILE A 38 -10.05 -6.50 -19.57
CA ILE A 38 -11.18 -6.07 -18.73
C ILE A 38 -10.94 -6.20 -17.23
N ILE A 39 -9.91 -6.98 -16.83
CA ILE A 39 -9.62 -7.18 -15.40
C ILE A 39 -9.01 -5.91 -14.80
N PRO A 40 -9.27 -5.63 -13.50
CA PRO A 40 -8.74 -4.47 -12.82
C PRO A 40 -7.20 -4.41 -12.80
N ILE A 41 -6.68 -3.21 -12.91
CA ILE A 41 -5.25 -2.91 -12.72
C ILE A 41 -5.06 -2.34 -11.32
N VAL A 42 -4.21 -2.97 -10.52
CA VAL A 42 -3.80 -2.53 -9.20
C VAL A 42 -2.43 -1.85 -9.29
N TYR A 43 -2.32 -0.65 -8.74
CA TYR A 43 -1.07 0.10 -8.64
C TYR A 43 -0.59 0.10 -7.18
N ASN A 44 0.46 -0.68 -6.89
CA ASN A 44 1.02 -0.88 -5.56
C ASN A 44 2.30 -0.04 -5.42
N THR A 45 2.28 0.94 -4.50
CA THR A 45 3.32 1.96 -4.38
C THR A 45 3.63 2.34 -2.93
N GLY A 46 4.84 2.84 -2.69
CA GLY A 46 5.25 3.45 -1.42
C GLY A 46 4.76 4.87 -1.20
N SER A 47 3.91 5.40 -2.10
CA SER A 47 3.28 6.75 -2.05
C SER A 47 4.23 7.94 -2.21
N TYR A 48 5.53 7.75 -2.29
CA TYR A 48 6.47 8.84 -2.59
C TYR A 48 6.53 9.10 -4.09
N GLU A 49 5.43 9.69 -4.61
CA GLU A 49 5.15 9.82 -6.04
C GLU A 49 5.07 11.28 -6.50
N ASN A 50 5.46 11.51 -7.73
CA ASN A 50 5.24 12.81 -8.38
C ASN A 50 3.80 12.91 -8.89
N ILE A 51 3.09 13.98 -8.52
CA ILE A 51 1.67 14.18 -8.86
C ILE A 51 1.45 14.23 -10.37
N GLU A 52 2.33 14.92 -11.13
CA GLU A 52 2.19 15.01 -12.58
C GLU A 52 2.37 13.64 -13.25
N THR A 53 3.18 12.78 -12.64
CA THR A 53 3.34 11.39 -13.09
C THR A 53 2.08 10.57 -12.81
N LEU A 54 1.48 10.72 -11.61
CA LEU A 54 0.23 10.05 -11.26
C LEU A 54 -0.93 10.44 -12.17
N LYS A 55 -1.02 11.71 -12.59
CA LYS A 55 -2.04 12.19 -13.52
C LYS A 55 -2.01 11.46 -14.88
N LEU A 56 -0.86 10.93 -15.30
CA LEU A 56 -0.75 10.13 -16.53
C LEU A 56 -1.49 8.79 -16.43
N LEU A 57 -1.79 8.34 -15.21
CA LEU A 57 -2.49 7.10 -14.91
C LEU A 57 -4.01 7.25 -14.77
N ASP A 58 -4.53 8.49 -14.83
CA ASP A 58 -5.97 8.75 -14.69
C ASP A 58 -6.78 7.95 -15.74
N GLY A 59 -7.79 7.24 -15.25
CA GLY A 59 -8.62 6.33 -16.05
C GLY A 59 -7.94 5.02 -16.49
N LEU A 60 -6.69 4.77 -16.06
CA LEU A 60 -5.95 3.54 -16.39
C LEU A 60 -5.85 2.57 -15.21
N ILE A 61 -5.78 3.09 -14.00
CA ILE A 61 -5.70 2.33 -12.76
C ILE A 61 -7.11 2.20 -12.18
N ASP A 62 -7.43 1.00 -11.72
CA ASP A 62 -8.73 0.72 -11.10
C ASP A 62 -8.62 0.71 -9.57
N ILE A 63 -7.52 0.19 -9.03
CA ILE A 63 -7.29 0.09 -7.59
C ILE A 63 -5.92 0.65 -7.26
N TYR A 64 -5.86 1.60 -6.34
CA TYR A 64 -4.61 2.02 -5.73
C TYR A 64 -4.36 1.26 -4.42
N LEU A 65 -3.12 0.81 -4.24
CA LEU A 65 -2.64 0.12 -3.05
C LEU A 65 -1.39 0.86 -2.51
N PRO A 66 -1.56 2.11 -2.03
CA PRO A 66 -0.45 2.92 -1.52
C PRO A 66 -0.08 2.54 -0.09
N ASP A 67 1.21 2.73 0.26
CA ASP A 67 1.65 2.72 1.65
C ASP A 67 1.60 4.14 2.23
N MET A 68 1.15 4.28 3.47
CA MET A 68 1.38 5.47 4.30
C MET A 68 2.29 5.06 5.45
N LYS A 69 3.60 5.35 5.30
CA LYS A 69 4.63 4.75 6.18
C LYS A 69 4.90 5.56 7.44
N TYR A 70 4.91 6.88 7.32
CA TYR A 70 5.28 7.80 8.39
C TYR A 70 4.43 9.07 8.33
N MET A 71 4.15 9.63 9.48
CA MET A 71 3.68 11.01 9.62
C MET A 71 4.79 11.89 10.21
N ASP A 72 5.64 11.34 11.07
CA ASP A 72 6.77 12.03 11.66
C ASP A 72 7.96 12.16 10.68
N SER A 73 8.34 13.40 10.37
CA SER A 73 9.46 13.70 9.46
C SER A 73 10.82 13.25 9.99
N SER A 74 10.98 13.10 11.31
CA SER A 74 12.20 12.59 11.91
C SER A 74 12.37 11.09 11.66
N LEU A 75 11.26 10.34 11.73
CA LEU A 75 11.25 8.90 11.43
C LEU A 75 11.48 8.64 9.94
N SER A 76 10.78 9.39 9.08
CA SER A 76 10.93 9.25 7.64
C SER A 76 12.33 9.64 7.15
N LEU A 77 12.94 10.67 7.75
CA LEU A 77 14.34 11.02 7.48
C LEU A 77 15.27 9.91 7.96
N LYS A 78 15.07 9.41 9.19
CA LYS A 78 15.95 8.43 9.82
C LYS A 78 15.94 7.08 9.09
N TYR A 79 14.77 6.55 8.75
CA TYR A 79 14.63 5.19 8.21
C TYR A 79 14.53 5.13 6.69
N SER A 80 14.15 6.22 6.03
CA SER A 80 13.94 6.24 4.57
C SER A 80 14.64 7.39 3.85
N ASN A 81 15.38 8.24 4.57
CA ASN A 81 16.06 9.43 4.02
C ASN A 81 15.12 10.35 3.22
N ALA A 82 13.86 10.45 3.63
CA ALA A 82 12.80 11.20 2.96
C ALA A 82 12.10 12.11 3.99
N LYS A 83 12.70 13.28 4.29
CA LYS A 83 12.22 14.22 5.32
C LYS A 83 10.80 14.73 5.03
N ASP A 84 10.46 14.89 3.77
CA ASP A 84 9.19 15.40 3.27
C ASP A 84 8.21 14.28 2.88
N TYR A 85 8.43 13.05 3.38
CA TYR A 85 7.62 11.89 3.01
C TYR A 85 6.13 12.14 3.19
N PHE A 86 5.70 12.64 4.35
CA PHE A 86 4.29 12.89 4.63
C PHE A 86 3.69 13.91 3.65
N ASP A 87 4.37 15.01 3.39
CA ASP A 87 3.90 16.07 2.49
C ASP A 87 3.75 15.59 1.04
N VAL A 88 4.62 14.69 0.61
CA VAL A 88 4.55 14.09 -0.74
C VAL A 88 3.49 13.01 -0.78
N ALA A 89 3.50 12.09 0.18
CA ALA A 89 2.59 10.96 0.22
C ALA A 89 1.13 11.38 0.39
N SER A 90 0.85 12.36 1.25
CA SER A 90 -0.52 12.87 1.45
C SER A 90 -1.13 13.41 0.15
N LYS A 91 -0.37 14.22 -0.60
CA LYS A 91 -0.81 14.74 -1.90
C LYS A 91 -1.00 13.62 -2.94
N ALA A 92 -0.13 12.61 -2.88
CA ALA A 92 -0.24 11.45 -3.76
C ALA A 92 -1.52 10.65 -3.46
N LEU A 93 -1.84 10.44 -2.18
CA LEU A 93 -3.09 9.78 -1.77
C LEU A 93 -4.32 10.56 -2.25
N ASP A 94 -4.31 11.89 -2.09
CA ASP A 94 -5.40 12.75 -2.57
C ASP A 94 -5.62 12.60 -4.09
N GLU A 95 -4.55 12.62 -4.88
CA GLU A 95 -4.65 12.43 -6.33
C GLU A 95 -5.13 11.01 -6.69
N MET A 96 -4.60 9.97 -6.02
CA MET A 96 -5.03 8.60 -6.23
C MET A 96 -6.53 8.43 -5.90
N PHE A 97 -6.97 8.95 -4.76
CA PHE A 97 -8.38 8.89 -4.37
C PHE A 97 -9.28 9.66 -5.36
N LYS A 98 -8.85 10.82 -5.82
CA LYS A 98 -9.57 11.59 -6.84
C LYS A 98 -9.77 10.79 -8.13
N GLN A 99 -8.81 9.96 -8.54
CA GLN A 99 -8.88 9.15 -9.76
C GLN A 99 -9.83 7.95 -9.62
N VAL A 100 -9.80 7.25 -8.47
CA VAL A 100 -10.57 6.01 -8.32
C VAL A 100 -11.86 6.17 -7.50
N GLY A 101 -11.91 7.14 -6.59
CA GLY A 101 -13.08 7.40 -5.74
C GLY A 101 -13.37 6.28 -4.74
N LYS A 102 -14.62 6.19 -4.34
CA LYS A 102 -15.12 5.21 -3.35
C LYS A 102 -14.99 3.77 -3.82
N PRO A 103 -14.85 2.82 -2.87
CA PRO A 103 -14.72 1.41 -3.20
C PRO A 103 -15.95 0.86 -3.94
N VAL A 104 -15.69 0.08 -4.99
CA VAL A 104 -16.72 -0.65 -5.75
C VAL A 104 -16.34 -2.12 -5.76
N PHE A 105 -17.32 -2.97 -5.40
CA PHE A 105 -17.12 -4.43 -5.34
C PHE A 105 -18.02 -5.13 -6.36
N ASP A 106 -17.59 -6.29 -6.82
CA ASP A 106 -18.45 -7.19 -7.61
C ASP A 106 -19.37 -8.02 -6.68
N LYS A 107 -20.25 -8.82 -7.29
CA LYS A 107 -21.21 -9.69 -6.56
C LYS A 107 -20.54 -10.73 -5.66
N ARG A 108 -19.23 -10.98 -5.81
CA ARG A 108 -18.44 -11.91 -5.01
C ARG A 108 -17.70 -11.20 -3.86
N GLY A 109 -17.91 -9.88 -3.69
CA GLY A 109 -17.18 -9.08 -2.70
C GLY A 109 -15.73 -8.76 -3.11
N ILE A 110 -15.37 -8.91 -4.39
CA ILE A 110 -14.02 -8.58 -4.88
C ILE A 110 -14.00 -7.11 -5.33
N MET A 111 -13.07 -6.35 -4.77
CA MET A 111 -12.90 -4.94 -5.14
C MET A 111 -12.55 -4.80 -6.62
N LYS A 112 -13.26 -3.92 -7.31
CA LYS A 112 -13.07 -3.59 -8.73
C LYS A 112 -12.55 -2.19 -8.94
N ARG A 113 -12.76 -1.30 -7.99
CA ARG A 113 -12.28 0.07 -8.00
C ARG A 113 -12.16 0.58 -6.57
N GLY A 114 -11.21 1.47 -6.31
CA GLY A 114 -11.05 2.11 -5.01
C GLY A 114 -9.62 2.20 -4.54
N MET A 115 -9.44 2.54 -3.27
CA MET A 115 -8.13 2.69 -2.64
C MET A 115 -8.06 1.90 -1.33
N ILE A 116 -6.98 1.16 -1.15
CA ILE A 116 -6.63 0.46 0.09
C ILE A 116 -5.29 1.02 0.55
N VAL A 117 -5.28 1.84 1.58
CA VAL A 117 -4.03 2.40 2.14
C VAL A 117 -3.47 1.42 3.15
N ARG A 118 -2.20 1.03 2.96
CA ARG A 118 -1.50 0.13 3.87
C ARG A 118 -0.62 0.92 4.82
N HIS A 119 -0.63 0.53 6.08
CA HIS A 119 0.29 1.02 7.09
C HIS A 119 1.02 -0.14 7.76
N LEU A 120 2.35 -0.17 7.64
CA LEU A 120 3.21 -1.12 8.31
C LEU A 120 3.69 -0.53 9.63
N ILE A 121 3.28 -1.12 10.74
CA ILE A 121 3.74 -0.71 12.07
C ILE A 121 5.23 -0.99 12.21
N LEU A 122 5.99 -0.01 12.68
CA LEU A 122 7.38 -0.21 13.09
C LEU A 122 7.49 -0.42 14.59
N PRO A 123 8.39 -1.32 15.04
CA PRO A 123 8.61 -1.57 16.47
C PRO A 123 8.93 -0.28 17.25
N GLY A 124 8.21 -0.05 18.35
CA GLY A 124 8.41 1.14 19.19
C GLY A 124 7.80 2.44 18.66
N MET A 125 7.12 2.41 17.48
CA MET A 125 6.60 3.62 16.82
C MET A 125 5.08 3.65 16.77
N THR A 126 4.40 3.08 17.79
CA THR A 126 2.92 3.03 17.87
C THR A 126 2.30 4.41 17.85
N TYR A 127 2.98 5.41 18.41
CA TYR A 127 2.50 6.80 18.39
C TYR A 127 2.39 7.35 16.96
N ASP A 128 3.40 7.15 16.13
CA ASP A 128 3.35 7.60 14.72
C ASP A 128 2.31 6.81 13.94
N SER A 129 2.21 5.49 14.18
CA SER A 129 1.17 4.64 13.59
C SER A 129 -0.23 5.15 13.91
N LYS A 130 -0.51 5.53 15.15
CA LYS A 130 -1.79 6.13 15.55
C LYS A 130 -2.05 7.44 14.81
N ASN A 131 -1.04 8.29 14.65
CA ASN A 131 -1.18 9.54 13.90
C ASN A 131 -1.48 9.27 12.41
N VAL A 132 -0.83 8.28 11.81
CA VAL A 132 -1.12 7.85 10.43
C VAL A 132 -2.57 7.39 10.29
N ILE A 133 -3.03 6.49 11.18
CA ILE A 133 -4.42 5.98 11.15
C ILE A 133 -5.42 7.11 11.35
N LYS A 134 -5.15 8.00 12.29
CA LYS A 134 -5.98 9.18 12.54
C LYS A 134 -6.09 10.06 11.29
N TYR A 135 -4.96 10.40 10.66
CA TYR A 135 -4.93 11.19 9.43
C TYR A 135 -5.76 10.55 8.32
N LEU A 136 -5.56 9.25 8.08
CA LEU A 136 -6.28 8.52 7.03
C LEU A 136 -7.80 8.54 7.28
N TYR A 137 -8.20 8.25 8.51
CA TYR A 137 -9.62 8.25 8.87
C TYR A 137 -10.24 9.65 8.85
N GLU A 138 -9.56 10.67 9.36
CA GLU A 138 -10.08 12.04 9.34
C GLU A 138 -10.22 12.60 7.93
N THR A 139 -9.30 12.21 7.02
CA THR A 139 -9.28 12.70 5.64
C THR A 139 -10.28 11.97 4.75
N PHE A 140 -10.31 10.63 4.81
CA PHE A 140 -11.06 9.83 3.83
C PHE A 140 -12.29 9.13 4.42
N LYS A 141 -12.42 9.07 5.76
CA LYS A 141 -13.51 8.35 6.45
C LYS A 141 -13.67 6.92 5.92
N ASP A 142 -14.89 6.51 5.62
CA ASP A 142 -15.23 5.18 5.10
C ASP A 142 -15.11 5.07 3.56
N ASP A 143 -14.53 6.07 2.93
CA ASP A 143 -14.38 6.12 1.48
C ASP A 143 -13.12 5.36 0.97
N ILE A 144 -12.31 4.84 1.90
CA ILE A 144 -11.15 3.98 1.61
C ILE A 144 -11.15 2.77 2.54
N TYR A 145 -10.27 1.80 2.25
CA TYR A 145 -9.90 0.76 3.20
C TYR A 145 -8.53 1.06 3.80
N ILE A 146 -8.36 0.75 5.09
CA ILE A 146 -7.09 0.88 5.80
C ILE A 146 -6.60 -0.51 6.17
N SER A 147 -5.40 -0.88 5.73
CA SER A 147 -4.76 -2.15 6.07
C SER A 147 -3.65 -1.93 7.08
N ILE A 148 -3.85 -2.40 8.31
CA ILE A 148 -2.88 -2.30 9.40
C ILE A 148 -2.06 -3.59 9.40
N MET A 149 -0.74 -3.47 9.17
CA MET A 149 0.15 -4.62 8.98
C MET A 149 1.17 -4.73 10.11
N ASN A 150 1.37 -5.96 10.62
CA ASN A 150 2.41 -6.30 11.60
C ASN A 150 3.60 -7.06 11.00
N GLN A 151 3.63 -7.21 9.67
CA GLN A 151 4.61 -8.05 8.94
C GLN A 151 6.04 -7.45 8.89
N TYR A 152 6.37 -6.54 9.80
CA TYR A 152 7.71 -5.98 9.84
C TYR A 152 8.74 -7.06 10.19
N THR A 153 9.69 -7.27 9.29
CA THR A 153 10.83 -8.17 9.50
C THR A 153 12.12 -7.36 9.37
N PRO A 154 12.98 -7.33 10.41
CA PRO A 154 14.21 -6.60 10.34
C PRO A 154 15.16 -7.27 9.33
N LEU A 155 15.70 -6.48 8.41
CA LEU A 155 16.72 -6.93 7.46
C LEU A 155 18.13 -6.78 8.08
N LYS A 156 19.11 -7.57 7.63
CA LYS A 156 20.53 -7.51 8.12
C LYS A 156 21.15 -6.11 8.09
N GLN A 157 20.67 -5.24 7.20
CA GLN A 157 21.17 -3.86 7.06
C GLN A 157 20.67 -2.90 8.15
N ILE A 158 19.77 -3.35 9.04
CA ILE A 158 19.11 -2.52 10.07
C ILE A 158 19.87 -2.56 11.42
N GLU A 159 21.01 -3.23 11.50
CA GLU A 159 21.83 -3.31 12.73
C GLU A 159 22.19 -1.92 13.30
N LYS A 160 22.29 -0.90 12.45
CA LYS A 160 22.52 0.50 12.87
C LYS A 160 21.32 1.16 13.58
N TYR A 161 20.16 0.51 13.57
CA TYR A 161 18.91 0.98 14.19
C TYR A 161 18.38 -0.08 15.16
N PRO A 162 19.03 -0.28 16.33
CA PRO A 162 18.68 -1.37 17.25
C PRO A 162 17.25 -1.30 17.75
N GLU A 163 16.63 -0.11 17.80
CA GLU A 163 15.25 0.09 18.23
C GLU A 163 14.22 -0.55 17.32
N ILE A 164 14.52 -0.70 16.02
CA ILE A 164 13.66 -1.39 15.05
C ILE A 164 14.26 -2.72 14.60
N ASN A 165 15.38 -3.18 15.18
CA ASN A 165 15.98 -4.48 14.87
C ASN A 165 15.29 -5.62 15.64
N ARG A 166 13.97 -5.65 15.62
CA ARG A 166 13.10 -6.66 16.21
C ARG A 166 11.75 -6.68 15.48
N LYS A 167 10.97 -7.72 15.67
CA LYS A 167 9.58 -7.74 15.19
C LYS A 167 8.70 -6.81 16.05
N VAL A 168 7.57 -6.40 15.50
CA VAL A 168 6.47 -5.78 16.26
C VAL A 168 5.92 -6.81 17.24
N THR A 169 5.66 -6.39 18.47
CA THR A 169 5.01 -7.24 19.46
C THR A 169 3.49 -7.21 19.30
N ASP A 170 2.80 -8.27 19.74
CA ASP A 170 1.32 -8.32 19.72
C ASP A 170 0.74 -7.11 20.44
N LYS A 171 1.31 -6.74 21.60
CA LYS A 171 0.88 -5.56 22.35
C LYS A 171 0.97 -4.25 21.54
N GLU A 172 2.04 -4.05 20.77
CA GLU A 172 2.20 -2.87 19.91
C GLU A 172 1.18 -2.89 18.76
N TYR A 173 0.92 -4.07 18.23
CA TYR A 173 -0.07 -4.24 17.18
C TYR A 173 -1.48 -3.97 17.69
N ASP A 174 -1.88 -4.63 18.79
CA ASP A 174 -3.19 -4.47 19.42
C ASP A 174 -3.44 -3.02 19.79
N GLU A 175 -2.43 -2.33 20.35
CA GLU A 175 -2.53 -0.91 20.72
C GLU A 175 -2.91 0.00 19.52
N VAL A 176 -2.43 -0.30 18.34
CA VAL A 176 -2.75 0.48 17.11
C VAL A 176 -4.11 0.06 16.55
N VAL A 177 -4.44 -1.23 16.61
CA VAL A 177 -5.75 -1.75 16.19
C VAL A 177 -6.86 -1.23 17.07
N ASP A 178 -6.70 -1.32 18.39
CA ASP A 178 -7.68 -0.79 19.36
C ASP A 178 -7.93 0.70 19.13
N TYR A 179 -6.88 1.47 18.91
CA TYR A 179 -7.00 2.89 18.55
C TYR A 179 -7.79 3.12 17.25
N ALA A 180 -7.58 2.30 16.23
CA ALA A 180 -8.34 2.40 14.99
C ALA A 180 -9.83 2.11 15.22
N ILE A 181 -10.15 1.11 16.07
CA ILE A 181 -11.53 0.78 16.47
C ILE A 181 -12.15 1.93 17.25
N GLU A 182 -11.45 2.50 18.23
CA GLU A 182 -11.91 3.65 19.03
C GLU A 182 -12.19 4.88 18.18
N LEU A 183 -11.40 5.10 17.11
CA LEU A 183 -11.65 6.16 16.11
C LEU A 183 -12.91 5.92 15.28
N GLY A 184 -13.41 4.68 15.21
CA GLY A 184 -14.56 4.29 14.40
C GLY A 184 -14.22 3.83 12.99
N VAL A 185 -12.98 3.34 12.74
CA VAL A 185 -12.60 2.73 11.45
C VAL A 185 -13.38 1.44 11.26
N VAL A 186 -14.27 1.39 10.26
CA VAL A 186 -15.06 0.19 9.92
C VAL A 186 -14.51 -0.54 8.70
N ASN A 187 -13.89 0.16 7.77
CA ASN A 187 -13.28 -0.39 6.56
C ASN A 187 -11.79 -0.70 6.82
N GLY A 188 -11.52 -1.70 7.69
CA GLY A 188 -10.18 -2.10 8.07
C GLY A 188 -9.85 -3.54 7.70
N PHE A 189 -8.63 -3.78 7.22
CA PHE A 189 -8.04 -5.11 7.17
C PHE A 189 -7.05 -5.25 8.34
N ILE A 190 -7.33 -6.20 9.22
CA ILE A 190 -6.50 -6.55 10.37
C ILE A 190 -5.89 -7.93 10.06
N GLN A 191 -4.61 -8.10 10.37
CA GLN A 191 -3.96 -9.38 10.21
C GLN A 191 -4.11 -10.19 11.50
N GLU A 192 -4.85 -11.30 11.43
CA GLU A 192 -4.94 -12.26 12.52
C GLU A 192 -3.90 -13.38 12.32
N GLY A 193 -3.13 -13.70 13.38
CA GLY A 193 -2.21 -14.84 13.42
C GLY A 193 -0.78 -14.58 12.93
N GLU A 194 0.02 -15.67 12.87
CA GLU A 194 1.46 -15.65 12.50
C GLU A 194 1.70 -15.41 10.99
N THR A 195 1.19 -14.32 10.44
CA THR A 195 1.42 -13.98 9.02
C THR A 195 2.77 -13.30 8.76
N ALA A 196 3.52 -12.99 9.82
CA ALA A 196 4.87 -12.44 9.73
C ALA A 196 5.93 -13.54 9.56
N SER A 197 5.80 -14.40 8.54
CA SER A 197 6.83 -15.36 8.19
C SER A 197 7.76 -14.80 7.10
N GLU A 198 9.04 -15.16 7.15
CA GLU A 198 10.05 -14.76 6.16
C GLU A 198 9.68 -15.19 4.73
N SER A 199 8.74 -16.14 4.58
CA SER A 199 8.26 -16.66 3.28
C SER A 199 7.52 -15.62 2.41
N PHE A 200 7.17 -14.45 2.95
CA PHE A 200 6.57 -13.35 2.17
C PHE A 200 7.58 -12.34 1.63
N ILE A 201 8.84 -12.45 2.00
CA ILE A 201 9.93 -11.64 1.45
C ILE A 201 10.57 -12.49 0.35
N PRO A 202 10.44 -12.13 -0.94
CA PRO A 202 11.17 -12.83 -1.98
C PRO A 202 12.68 -12.65 -1.74
N GLU A 203 13.44 -13.73 -1.84
CA GLU A 203 14.88 -13.63 -1.93
C GLU A 203 15.21 -12.83 -3.18
N PHE A 204 15.90 -11.71 -3.02
CA PHE A 204 16.36 -10.88 -4.14
C PHE A 204 17.68 -11.45 -4.67
N ASP A 205 17.60 -12.68 -5.20
CA ASP A 205 18.73 -13.41 -5.76
C ASP A 205 18.93 -13.18 -7.27
N CYS A 206 18.06 -12.36 -7.88
CA CYS A 206 18.04 -12.12 -9.31
C CYS A 206 17.73 -13.36 -10.18
N GLU A 207 17.24 -14.46 -9.59
CA GLU A 207 16.77 -15.59 -10.36
C GLU A 207 15.37 -15.27 -10.95
N GLY A 208 15.29 -15.14 -12.25
CA GLY A 208 14.03 -14.94 -12.98
C GLY A 208 13.85 -13.61 -13.70
N VAL A 209 14.94 -12.88 -13.94
CA VAL A 209 14.97 -11.70 -14.84
C VAL A 209 15.48 -12.11 -16.21
#